data_01a24cb3e69da0ce4f446bc2780b0cbc
#
_entry.id   01a24cb3e69da0ce4f446bc2780b0cbc
#
_cell.length_a   1.000
_cell.length_b   1.000
_cell.length_c   1.000
_cell.angle_alpha   90.00
_cell.angle_beta   90.00
_cell.angle_gamma   90.00
#
_symmetry.space_group_name_H-M   'P 1'
#
loop_
_entity.id
_entity.type
_entity.pdbx_description
1 polymer ?
#
loop_
_entity_poly.entity_id
_entity_poly.type
_entity_poly.pdbx_seq_one_letter_code
_entity_poly.pdbx_strand_id
1 'polypeptide(L)'
;TATIHHGIDMGAFAIGTGPRDYLLFFGRIHPDKGTEEAILVARRAGLPLVIAGIVQDRGYFERAVEPHVDGDKVRFIGAVGPERRSELLGGARALLHLVSFDEPFGFSVVEAMACGTPVIASRRGSMPELITEDVNGRLVDSIAEAVDAVAGIVELDAKGVRASVERRFDKGRMVDEYIGVYRRILGASASKSPA
;
A
#
# COMPACT_ATOMS: atom_id res chain seq x y z
N THR A 1 5.06 25.32 11.17
CA THR A 1 5.27 24.06 10.47
C THR A 1 3.92 23.53 10.04
N ALA A 2 3.81 22.98 8.84
CA ALA A 2 2.62 22.31 8.34
C ALA A 2 3.03 20.93 7.80
N THR A 3 2.27 19.90 8.11
CA THR A 3 2.40 18.58 7.50
C THR A 3 1.37 18.48 6.38
N ILE A 4 1.81 18.15 5.18
CA ILE A 4 0.96 17.93 4.02
C ILE A 4 1.24 16.51 3.53
N HIS A 5 0.25 15.64 3.63
CA HIS A 5 0.38 14.27 3.14
C HIS A 5 0.38 14.25 1.61
N HIS A 6 1.12 13.32 1.04
CA HIS A 6 1.07 13.07 -0.39
C HIS A 6 -0.36 12.75 -0.86
N GLY A 7 -0.64 13.10 -2.12
CA GLY A 7 -1.88 12.76 -2.80
C GLY A 7 -1.64 11.88 -4.01
N ILE A 8 -2.63 11.05 -4.33
CA ILE A 8 -2.67 10.25 -5.56
C ILE A 8 -3.83 10.68 -6.45
N ASP A 9 -3.78 10.30 -7.72
CA ASP A 9 -4.90 10.49 -8.63
C ASP A 9 -5.96 9.41 -8.38
N MET A 10 -6.97 9.72 -7.57
CA MET A 10 -8.05 8.78 -7.26
C MET A 10 -8.80 8.29 -8.50
N GLY A 11 -8.83 9.09 -9.58
CA GLY A 11 -9.46 8.71 -10.85
C GLY A 11 -8.70 7.61 -11.62
N ALA A 12 -7.41 7.39 -11.30
CA ALA A 12 -6.62 6.32 -11.90
C ALA A 12 -6.88 4.94 -11.28
N PHE A 13 -7.65 4.86 -10.18
CA PHE A 13 -7.90 3.64 -9.43
C PHE A 13 -9.39 3.36 -9.31
N ALA A 14 -9.83 2.18 -9.77
CA ALA A 14 -11.19 1.71 -9.68
C ALA A 14 -11.33 0.62 -8.61
N ILE A 15 -12.47 0.58 -7.93
CA ILE A 15 -12.77 -0.53 -7.01
C ILE A 15 -12.84 -1.82 -7.83
N GLY A 16 -12.07 -2.82 -7.39
CA GLY A 16 -12.05 -4.12 -8.03
C GLY A 16 -13.38 -4.87 -7.88
N THR A 17 -13.78 -5.53 -8.96
CA THR A 17 -15.03 -6.32 -9.02
C THR A 17 -14.79 -7.83 -9.14
N GLY A 18 -13.53 -8.26 -9.16
CA GLY A 18 -13.12 -9.66 -9.29
C GLY A 18 -13.23 -10.48 -8.00
N PRO A 19 -12.89 -11.77 -8.07
CA PRO A 19 -13.10 -12.74 -6.98
C PRO A 19 -12.22 -12.52 -5.75
N ARG A 20 -11.14 -11.71 -5.84
CA ARG A 20 -10.21 -11.43 -4.73
C ARG A 20 -9.64 -12.72 -4.11
N ASP A 21 -9.09 -13.58 -4.95
CA ASP A 21 -8.65 -14.93 -4.59
C ASP A 21 -7.14 -15.06 -4.32
N TYR A 22 -6.37 -13.97 -4.43
CA TYR A 22 -4.93 -13.95 -4.15
C TYR A 22 -4.53 -12.84 -3.18
N LEU A 23 -3.42 -13.06 -2.48
CA LEU A 23 -2.69 -12.02 -1.76
C LEU A 23 -1.71 -11.33 -2.72
N LEU A 24 -1.43 -10.07 -2.48
CA LEU A 24 -0.56 -9.28 -3.34
C LEU A 24 0.62 -8.72 -2.54
N PHE A 25 1.83 -8.92 -3.05
CA PHE A 25 2.99 -8.08 -2.75
C PHE A 25 3.18 -7.11 -3.92
N PHE A 26 3.23 -5.81 -3.65
CA PHE A 26 3.42 -4.77 -4.67
C PHE A 26 4.49 -3.77 -4.25
N GLY A 27 5.69 -3.87 -4.82
CA GLY A 27 6.82 -3.02 -4.47
C GLY A 27 8.14 -3.48 -5.06
N ARG A 28 9.21 -2.76 -4.73
CA ARG A 28 10.58 -3.19 -5.10
C ARG A 28 10.93 -4.49 -4.39
N ILE A 29 11.55 -5.43 -5.09
CA ILE A 29 12.06 -6.66 -4.50
C ILE A 29 13.41 -6.34 -3.85
N HIS A 30 13.38 -6.20 -2.54
CA HIS A 30 14.51 -5.84 -1.68
C HIS A 30 14.26 -6.39 -0.27
N PRO A 31 15.29 -6.77 0.50
CA PRO A 31 15.11 -7.38 1.83
C PRO A 31 14.22 -6.56 2.79
N ASP A 32 14.31 -5.22 2.71
CA ASP A 32 13.54 -4.32 3.57
C ASP A 32 12.04 -4.25 3.25
N LYS A 33 11.62 -4.75 2.08
CA LYS A 33 10.23 -4.66 1.61
C LYS A 33 9.33 -5.83 1.99
N GLY A 34 9.89 -6.89 2.60
CA GLY A 34 9.10 -7.98 3.16
C GLY A 34 8.53 -8.96 2.14
N THR A 35 9.22 -9.18 1.01
CA THR A 35 8.75 -10.15 -0.01
C THR A 35 8.76 -11.58 0.52
N GLU A 36 9.80 -11.96 1.26
CA GLU A 36 9.92 -13.28 1.88
C GLU A 36 8.84 -13.49 2.95
N GLU A 37 8.58 -12.47 3.76
CA GLU A 37 7.50 -12.45 4.74
C GLU A 37 6.13 -12.63 4.08
N ALA A 38 5.89 -11.97 2.96
CA ALA A 38 4.65 -12.13 2.19
C ALA A 38 4.49 -13.56 1.66
N ILE A 39 5.57 -14.20 1.20
CA ILE A 39 5.56 -15.61 0.78
C ILE A 39 5.21 -16.53 1.97
N LEU A 40 5.81 -16.30 3.13
CA LEU A 40 5.54 -17.09 4.34
C LEU A 40 4.08 -16.97 4.78
N VAL A 41 3.54 -15.73 4.78
CA VAL A 41 2.13 -15.47 5.13
C VAL A 41 1.21 -16.19 4.16
N ALA A 42 1.40 -16.02 2.86
CA ALA A 42 0.55 -16.62 1.84
C ALA A 42 0.53 -18.17 1.94
N ARG A 43 1.70 -18.78 2.11
CA ARG A 43 1.82 -20.24 2.29
C ARG A 43 1.09 -20.74 3.53
N ARG A 44 1.26 -20.05 4.68
CA ARG A 44 0.59 -20.45 5.93
C ARG A 44 -0.91 -20.21 5.87
N ALA A 45 -1.36 -19.17 5.18
CA ALA A 45 -2.77 -18.89 4.96
C ALA A 45 -3.41 -19.79 3.88
N GLY A 46 -2.62 -20.56 3.13
CA GLY A 46 -3.10 -21.45 2.07
C GLY A 46 -3.65 -20.70 0.84
N LEU A 47 -3.22 -19.46 0.61
CA LEU A 47 -3.69 -18.61 -0.49
C LEU A 47 -2.59 -18.36 -1.53
N PRO A 48 -2.95 -18.19 -2.82
CA PRO A 48 -2.02 -17.76 -3.84
C PRO A 48 -1.44 -16.38 -3.52
N LEU A 49 -0.18 -16.16 -3.90
CA LEU A 49 0.51 -14.86 -3.83
C LEU A 49 0.92 -14.41 -5.23
N VAL A 50 0.56 -13.19 -5.57
CA VAL A 50 1.13 -12.48 -6.72
C VAL A 50 2.19 -11.52 -6.21
N ILE A 51 3.40 -11.60 -6.76
CA ILE A 51 4.52 -10.70 -6.48
C ILE A 51 4.71 -9.82 -7.70
N ALA A 52 4.53 -8.51 -7.52
CA ALA A 52 4.69 -7.52 -8.58
C ALA A 52 5.68 -6.43 -8.17
N GLY A 53 6.66 -6.17 -9.04
CA GLY A 53 7.64 -5.12 -8.81
C GLY A 53 8.96 -5.32 -9.54
N ILE A 54 9.84 -4.36 -9.36
CA ILE A 54 11.18 -4.36 -9.96
C ILE A 54 12.13 -5.10 -9.00
N VAL A 55 12.93 -6.01 -9.52
CA VAL A 55 14.02 -6.63 -8.76
C VAL A 55 15.14 -5.60 -8.61
N GLN A 56 15.22 -5.02 -7.40
CA GLN A 56 16.25 -4.04 -7.05
C GLN A 56 17.51 -4.72 -6.50
N ASP A 57 17.34 -5.76 -5.68
CA ASP A 57 18.44 -6.60 -5.19
C ASP A 57 18.33 -7.98 -5.84
N ARG A 58 19.17 -8.23 -6.84
CA ARG A 58 19.18 -9.47 -7.58
C ARG A 58 19.63 -10.67 -6.73
N GLY A 59 20.63 -10.47 -5.89
CA GLY A 59 21.11 -11.53 -5.01
C GLY A 59 20.07 -11.95 -3.96
N TYR A 60 19.30 -10.99 -3.45
CA TYR A 60 18.17 -11.29 -2.57
C TYR A 60 17.07 -12.05 -3.33
N PHE A 61 16.70 -11.59 -4.52
CA PHE A 61 15.69 -12.26 -5.34
C PHE A 61 16.05 -13.73 -5.59
N GLU A 62 17.26 -14.00 -6.04
CA GLU A 62 17.74 -15.36 -6.37
C GLU A 62 17.80 -16.29 -5.14
N ARG A 63 18.07 -15.75 -3.95
CA ARG A 63 18.16 -16.58 -2.73
C ARG A 63 16.84 -16.75 -2.02
N ALA A 64 16.02 -15.70 -1.92
CA ALA A 64 14.88 -15.62 -1.00
C ALA A 64 13.51 -15.59 -1.68
N VAL A 65 13.44 -15.31 -2.98
CA VAL A 65 12.16 -15.17 -3.69
C VAL A 65 12.03 -16.22 -4.79
N GLU A 66 12.98 -16.27 -5.72
CA GLU A 66 12.92 -17.14 -6.90
C GLU A 66 12.71 -18.63 -6.60
N PRO A 67 13.35 -19.23 -5.56
CA PRO A 67 13.14 -20.65 -5.21
C PRO A 67 11.69 -20.96 -4.78
N HIS A 68 10.91 -19.95 -4.50
CA HIS A 68 9.51 -20.06 -4.06
C HIS A 68 8.50 -19.80 -5.17
N VAL A 69 8.94 -19.27 -6.30
CA VAL A 69 8.10 -18.98 -7.48
C VAL A 69 7.84 -20.30 -8.22
N ASP A 70 6.62 -20.78 -8.16
CA ASP A 70 6.18 -22.04 -8.79
C ASP A 70 5.23 -21.82 -9.99
N GLY A 71 4.83 -20.55 -10.23
CA GLY A 71 3.92 -20.18 -11.30
C GLY A 71 2.43 -20.42 -11.02
N ASP A 72 2.10 -21.07 -9.91
CA ASP A 72 0.73 -21.37 -9.48
C ASP A 72 0.41 -20.70 -8.13
N LYS A 73 0.99 -21.19 -7.04
CA LYS A 73 0.78 -20.66 -5.68
C LYS A 73 1.54 -19.37 -5.44
N VAL A 74 2.74 -19.25 -5.98
CA VAL A 74 3.55 -18.03 -5.89
C VAL A 74 3.94 -17.62 -7.31
N ARG A 75 3.41 -16.49 -7.77
CA ARG A 75 3.64 -15.97 -9.11
C ARG A 75 4.41 -14.65 -9.04
N PHE A 76 5.56 -14.59 -9.68
CA PHE A 76 6.28 -13.34 -9.92
C PHE A 76 5.96 -12.83 -11.33
N ILE A 77 5.39 -11.63 -11.42
CA ILE A 77 4.94 -11.04 -12.69
C ILE A 77 5.76 -9.83 -13.15
N GLY A 78 6.85 -9.52 -12.42
CA GLY A 78 7.70 -8.38 -12.75
C GLY A 78 7.05 -7.02 -12.50
N ALA A 79 7.59 -5.99 -13.15
CA ALA A 79 7.05 -4.62 -13.05
C ALA A 79 5.70 -4.50 -13.77
N VAL A 80 4.77 -3.76 -13.15
CA VAL A 80 3.43 -3.52 -13.68
C VAL A 80 3.26 -2.03 -13.98
N GLY A 81 2.92 -1.73 -15.23
CA GLY A 81 2.64 -0.36 -15.69
C GLY A 81 1.29 0.18 -15.18
N PRO A 82 1.07 1.50 -15.39
CA PRO A 82 -0.13 2.18 -14.90
C PRO A 82 -1.44 1.55 -15.34
N GLU A 83 -1.51 1.07 -16.59
CA GLU A 83 -2.75 0.53 -17.18
C GLU A 83 -3.26 -0.72 -16.46
N ARG A 84 -2.34 -1.58 -15.97
CA ARG A 84 -2.69 -2.83 -15.31
C ARG A 84 -2.67 -2.73 -13.78
N ARG A 85 -2.14 -1.63 -13.24
CA ARG A 85 -1.96 -1.45 -11.80
C ARG A 85 -3.27 -1.49 -11.05
N SER A 86 -4.28 -0.73 -11.50
CA SER A 86 -5.58 -0.66 -10.85
C SER A 86 -6.29 -2.03 -10.82
N GLU A 87 -6.24 -2.79 -11.93
CA GLU A 87 -6.79 -4.14 -12.00
C GLU A 87 -6.10 -5.10 -11.02
N LEU A 88 -4.75 -5.08 -11.01
CA LEU A 88 -3.97 -5.93 -10.12
C LEU A 88 -4.24 -5.63 -8.64
N LEU A 89 -4.24 -4.34 -8.28
CA LEU A 89 -4.53 -3.93 -6.90
C LEU A 89 -5.96 -4.28 -6.51
N GLY A 90 -6.95 -3.98 -7.36
CA GLY A 90 -8.36 -4.22 -7.07
C GLY A 90 -8.77 -5.69 -7.06
N GLY A 91 -8.04 -6.56 -7.77
CA GLY A 91 -8.26 -8.00 -7.80
C GLY A 91 -7.71 -8.75 -6.58
N ALA A 92 -6.88 -8.11 -5.76
CA ALA A 92 -6.30 -8.76 -4.60
C ALA A 92 -7.28 -8.85 -3.43
N ARG A 93 -7.18 -9.93 -2.65
CA ARG A 93 -7.86 -10.08 -1.35
C ARG A 93 -7.32 -9.08 -0.33
N ALA A 94 -6.01 -8.96 -0.26
CA ALA A 94 -5.30 -7.97 0.54
C ALA A 94 -3.92 -7.67 -0.06
N LEU A 95 -3.44 -6.46 0.16
CA LEU A 95 -2.03 -6.12 -0.02
C LEU A 95 -1.25 -6.51 1.24
N LEU A 96 -0.16 -7.24 1.10
CA LEU A 96 0.81 -7.50 2.16
C LEU A 96 1.94 -6.46 2.09
N HIS A 97 2.05 -5.62 3.13
CA HIS A 97 3.06 -4.56 3.25
C HIS A 97 3.88 -4.76 4.52
N LEU A 98 4.69 -5.85 4.53
CA LEU A 98 5.40 -6.35 5.70
C LEU A 98 6.84 -5.83 5.76
N VAL A 99 7.00 -4.50 5.68
CA VAL A 99 8.29 -3.83 5.63
C VAL A 99 9.05 -3.91 6.97
N SER A 100 10.39 -3.94 6.90
CA SER A 100 11.27 -3.95 8.07
C SER A 100 11.85 -2.58 8.43
N PHE A 101 11.52 -1.53 7.69
CA PHE A 101 11.96 -0.14 7.90
C PHE A 101 10.77 0.80 8.12
N ASP A 102 11.04 2.02 8.56
CA ASP A 102 10.01 3.05 8.73
C ASP A 102 9.64 3.67 7.37
N GLU A 103 8.60 3.14 6.74
CA GLU A 103 8.09 3.64 5.46
C GLU A 103 7.57 5.07 5.61
N PRO A 104 8.11 6.06 4.86
CA PRO A 104 7.72 7.46 5.06
C PRO A 104 6.30 7.81 4.61
N PHE A 105 5.71 7.08 3.64
CA PHE A 105 4.33 7.29 3.21
C PHE A 105 3.60 6.00 2.84
N GLY A 106 4.11 5.20 1.90
CA GLY A 106 3.44 3.96 1.46
C GLY A 106 2.47 4.18 0.31
N PHE A 107 2.94 4.65 -0.85
CA PHE A 107 2.11 4.85 -2.04
C PHE A 107 1.32 3.60 -2.42
N SER A 108 1.95 2.41 -2.45
CA SER A 108 1.28 1.15 -2.78
C SER A 108 0.13 0.82 -1.84
N VAL A 109 0.23 1.22 -0.57
CA VAL A 109 -0.81 1.05 0.45
C VAL A 109 -2.02 1.93 0.12
N VAL A 110 -1.80 3.22 -0.14
CA VAL A 110 -2.89 4.15 -0.50
C VAL A 110 -3.51 3.77 -1.84
N GLU A 111 -2.72 3.36 -2.83
CA GLU A 111 -3.19 2.90 -4.14
C GLU A 111 -4.06 1.63 -4.01
N ALA A 112 -3.66 0.66 -3.18
CA ALA A 112 -4.47 -0.54 -2.92
C ALA A 112 -5.82 -0.19 -2.28
N MET A 113 -5.79 0.65 -1.24
CA MET A 113 -7.02 1.11 -0.58
C MET A 113 -7.91 1.93 -1.51
N ALA A 114 -7.33 2.72 -2.44
CA ALA A 114 -8.10 3.40 -3.49
C ALA A 114 -8.81 2.43 -4.44
N CYS A 115 -8.26 1.22 -4.63
CA CYS A 115 -8.93 0.12 -5.35
C CYS A 115 -9.91 -0.69 -4.47
N GLY A 116 -10.16 -0.28 -3.24
CA GLY A 116 -11.00 -0.99 -2.28
C GLY A 116 -10.35 -2.27 -1.75
N THR A 117 -9.03 -2.39 -1.85
CA THR A 117 -8.28 -3.55 -1.37
C THR A 117 -7.68 -3.23 0.00
N PRO A 118 -8.05 -4.00 1.03
CA PRO A 118 -7.52 -3.78 2.36
C PRO A 118 -6.04 -4.18 2.47
N VAL A 119 -5.37 -3.68 3.49
CA VAL A 119 -3.92 -3.84 3.66
C VAL A 119 -3.61 -4.53 4.98
N ILE A 120 -2.67 -5.49 4.96
CA ILE A 120 -2.02 -6.04 6.14
C ILE A 120 -0.60 -5.48 6.15
N ALA A 121 -0.28 -4.66 7.13
CA ALA A 121 0.99 -3.93 7.17
C ALA A 121 1.71 -4.10 8.51
N SER A 122 3.05 -4.13 8.46
CA SER A 122 3.86 -3.99 9.67
C SER A 122 3.56 -2.66 10.37
N ARG A 123 3.48 -2.64 11.70
CA ARG A 123 3.25 -1.44 12.53
C ARG A 123 4.50 -0.55 12.57
N ARG A 124 4.87 0.02 11.41
CA ARG A 124 6.10 0.82 11.23
C ARG A 124 5.86 2.07 10.39
N GLY A 125 6.67 3.10 10.64
CA GLY A 125 6.67 4.36 9.89
C GLY A 125 5.28 4.99 9.82
N SER A 126 4.81 5.30 8.62
CA SER A 126 3.51 5.92 8.37
C SER A 126 2.30 4.96 8.45
N MET A 127 2.52 3.66 8.57
CA MET A 127 1.42 2.69 8.53
C MET A 127 0.34 2.92 9.60
N PRO A 128 0.67 3.28 10.88
CA PRO A 128 -0.34 3.63 11.87
C PRO A 128 -1.17 4.90 11.55
N GLU A 129 -0.66 5.76 10.66
CA GLU A 129 -1.43 6.92 10.17
C GLU A 129 -2.36 6.55 9.01
N LEU A 130 -1.99 5.57 8.19
CA LEU A 130 -2.74 5.15 7.01
C LEU A 130 -3.83 4.14 7.33
N ILE A 131 -3.50 3.17 8.21
CA ILE A 131 -4.37 2.04 8.53
C ILE A 131 -5.27 2.40 9.71
N THR A 132 -6.56 2.24 9.50
CA THR A 132 -7.58 2.22 10.54
C THR A 132 -8.05 0.78 10.67
N GLU A 133 -7.74 0.16 11.83
CA GLU A 133 -8.09 -1.23 12.13
C GLU A 133 -9.59 -1.47 11.88
N ASP A 134 -9.93 -2.60 11.32
CA ASP A 134 -11.30 -3.02 10.99
C ASP A 134 -12.05 -2.16 9.94
N VAL A 135 -11.39 -1.14 9.39
CA VAL A 135 -11.97 -0.26 8.35
C VAL A 135 -11.28 -0.46 7.00
N ASN A 136 -9.93 -0.38 6.97
CA ASN A 136 -9.18 -0.45 5.72
C ASN A 136 -7.97 -1.39 5.77
N GLY A 137 -7.73 -2.05 6.93
CA GLY A 137 -6.62 -2.99 7.05
C GLY A 137 -6.38 -3.46 8.47
N ARG A 138 -5.22 -4.09 8.64
CA ARG A 138 -4.69 -4.60 9.91
C ARG A 138 -3.23 -4.21 10.06
N LEU A 139 -2.86 -3.77 11.26
CA LEU A 139 -1.47 -3.57 11.66
C LEU A 139 -0.99 -4.79 12.41
N VAL A 140 0.18 -5.31 12.03
CA VAL A 140 0.75 -6.53 12.60
C VAL A 140 2.19 -6.32 13.04
N ASP A 141 2.59 -7.07 14.07
CA ASP A 141 3.93 -7.03 14.63
C ASP A 141 4.68 -8.36 14.40
N SER A 142 4.00 -9.36 13.82
CA SER A 142 4.57 -10.67 13.53
C SER A 142 3.93 -11.34 12.30
N ILE A 143 4.64 -12.35 11.76
CA ILE A 143 4.11 -13.21 10.67
C ILE A 143 2.86 -13.98 11.15
N ALA A 144 2.82 -14.40 12.40
CA ALA A 144 1.66 -15.13 12.95
C ALA A 144 0.41 -14.23 12.92
N GLU A 145 0.52 -13.01 13.42
CA GLU A 145 -0.56 -12.02 13.37
C GLU A 145 -0.98 -11.70 11.93
N ALA A 146 -0.01 -11.62 10.99
CA ALA A 146 -0.32 -11.39 9.58
C ALA A 146 -1.14 -12.55 8.97
N VAL A 147 -0.83 -13.80 9.34
CA VAL A 147 -1.61 -14.98 8.91
C VAL A 147 -3.02 -14.92 9.48
N ASP A 148 -3.16 -14.62 10.77
CA ASP A 148 -4.47 -14.51 11.43
C ASP A 148 -5.31 -13.36 10.81
N ALA A 149 -4.66 -12.24 10.49
CA ALA A 149 -5.31 -11.11 9.83
C ALA A 149 -5.89 -11.46 8.45
N VAL A 150 -5.27 -12.38 7.71
CA VAL A 150 -5.76 -12.81 6.38
C VAL A 150 -7.17 -13.43 6.46
N ALA A 151 -7.49 -14.13 7.53
CA ALA A 151 -8.80 -14.75 7.70
C ALA A 151 -9.92 -13.72 7.85
N GLY A 152 -9.70 -12.66 8.64
CA GLY A 152 -10.71 -11.62 8.92
C GLY A 152 -10.76 -10.50 7.88
N ILE A 153 -9.72 -10.33 7.06
CA ILE A 153 -9.61 -9.17 6.16
C ILE A 153 -10.67 -9.15 5.05
N VAL A 154 -11.22 -10.31 4.70
CA VAL A 154 -12.22 -10.46 3.64
C VAL A 154 -13.57 -9.82 3.97
N GLU A 155 -13.85 -9.59 5.26
CA GLU A 155 -15.10 -9.00 5.74
C GLU A 155 -15.15 -7.48 5.54
N LEU A 156 -14.01 -6.85 5.23
CA LEU A 156 -13.94 -5.41 5.05
C LEU A 156 -14.61 -4.98 3.75
N ASP A 157 -15.54 -4.02 3.85
CA ASP A 157 -16.25 -3.47 2.70
C ASP A 157 -15.33 -2.65 1.80
N ALA A 158 -15.23 -3.02 0.55
CA ALA A 158 -14.37 -2.37 -0.44
C ALA A 158 -14.67 -0.88 -0.62
N LYS A 159 -15.95 -0.48 -0.52
CA LYS A 159 -16.34 0.94 -0.60
C LYS A 159 -15.90 1.69 0.65
N GLY A 160 -16.02 1.07 1.81
CA GLY A 160 -15.51 1.61 3.07
C GLY A 160 -14.00 1.77 3.07
N VAL A 161 -13.27 0.76 2.58
CA VAL A 161 -11.81 0.83 2.39
C VAL A 161 -11.43 2.04 1.53
N ARG A 162 -12.03 2.19 0.34
CA ARG A 162 -11.77 3.33 -0.56
C ARG A 162 -12.14 4.66 0.11
N ALA A 163 -13.32 4.77 0.71
CA ALA A 163 -13.78 6.01 1.32
C ALA A 163 -12.86 6.50 2.44
N SER A 164 -12.18 5.58 3.14
CA SER A 164 -11.23 5.91 4.20
C SER A 164 -10.02 6.71 3.73
N VAL A 165 -9.62 6.57 2.45
CA VAL A 165 -8.44 7.21 1.87
C VAL A 165 -8.76 8.30 0.87
N GLU A 166 -9.91 8.23 0.20
CA GLU A 166 -10.27 9.13 -0.89
C GLU A 166 -10.22 10.62 -0.48
N ARG A 167 -10.82 10.98 0.66
CA ARG A 167 -10.79 12.36 1.17
C ARG A 167 -9.43 12.78 1.73
N ARG A 168 -8.62 11.83 2.20
CA ARG A 168 -7.36 12.10 2.89
C ARG A 168 -6.18 12.24 1.94
N PHE A 169 -6.21 11.51 0.83
CA PHE A 169 -5.06 11.35 -0.07
C PHE A 169 -5.37 11.64 -1.54
N ASP A 170 -6.42 12.43 -1.82
CA ASP A 170 -6.63 12.97 -3.17
C ASP A 170 -5.60 14.04 -3.51
N LYS A 171 -5.10 14.02 -4.76
CA LYS A 171 -4.09 14.98 -5.24
C LYS A 171 -4.57 16.43 -5.20
N GLY A 172 -5.87 16.68 -5.42
CA GLY A 172 -6.46 18.04 -5.37
C GLY A 172 -6.34 18.61 -3.97
N ARG A 173 -6.71 17.85 -2.94
CA ARG A 173 -6.51 18.25 -1.54
C ARG A 173 -5.05 18.61 -1.24
N MET A 174 -4.10 17.78 -1.66
CA MET A 174 -2.68 18.06 -1.45
C MET A 174 -2.27 19.40 -2.08
N VAL A 175 -2.69 19.66 -3.31
CA VAL A 175 -2.41 20.92 -4.01
C VAL A 175 -3.01 22.11 -3.27
N ASP A 176 -4.27 22.03 -2.83
CA ASP A 176 -4.95 23.11 -2.12
C ASP A 176 -4.26 23.42 -0.78
N GLU A 177 -3.79 22.40 -0.06
CA GLU A 177 -3.02 22.60 1.17
C GLU A 177 -1.67 23.29 0.91
N TYR A 178 -0.93 22.92 -0.16
CA TYR A 178 0.30 23.63 -0.56
C TYR A 178 0.01 25.09 -0.91
N ILE A 179 -1.03 25.37 -1.70
CA ILE A 179 -1.45 26.72 -2.04
C ILE A 179 -1.77 27.51 -0.76
N GLY A 180 -2.46 26.91 0.19
CA GLY A 180 -2.76 27.50 1.49
C GLY A 180 -1.51 27.88 2.28
N VAL A 181 -0.48 27.02 2.28
CA VAL A 181 0.82 27.33 2.91
C VAL A 181 1.52 28.49 2.22
N TYR A 182 1.60 28.48 0.88
CA TYR A 182 2.24 29.56 0.12
C TYR A 182 1.55 30.90 0.35
N ARG A 183 0.20 30.95 0.34
CA ARG A 183 -0.56 32.17 0.62
C ARG A 183 -0.24 32.73 2.02
N ARG A 184 -0.14 31.88 3.05
CA ARG A 184 0.24 32.32 4.40
C ARG A 184 1.67 32.91 4.45
N ILE A 185 2.63 32.30 3.77
CA ILE A 185 4.01 32.77 3.73
C ILE A 185 4.08 34.14 3.04
N LEU A 186 3.44 34.30 1.89
CA LEU A 186 3.42 35.55 1.13
C LEU A 186 2.68 36.66 1.88
N GLY A 187 1.53 36.37 2.49
CA GLY A 187 0.78 37.35 3.30
C GLY A 187 1.55 37.80 4.55
N ALA A 188 2.26 36.86 5.21
CA ALA A 188 3.12 37.20 6.35
C ALA A 188 4.36 38.03 5.96
N SER A 189 4.85 37.88 4.72
CA SER A 189 5.95 38.71 4.18
C SER A 189 5.50 40.12 3.85
N ALA A 190 4.28 40.31 3.31
CA ALA A 190 3.71 41.60 2.99
C ALA A 190 3.45 42.46 4.24
N SER A 191 3.15 41.86 5.39
CA SER A 191 2.90 42.56 6.66
C SER A 191 4.19 42.96 7.40
N LYS A 192 5.37 42.56 6.94
CA LYS A 192 6.68 42.85 7.54
C LYS A 192 7.50 43.88 6.78
N SER A 193 6.96 44.57 5.75
CA SER A 193 7.64 45.72 5.15
C SER A 193 7.63 46.89 6.13
N PRO A 194 8.81 47.36 6.62
CA PRO A 194 8.85 48.56 7.47
C PRO A 194 8.47 49.79 6.65
N ALA A 195 7.72 50.68 7.31
CA ALA A 195 7.46 52.05 6.83
C ALA A 195 8.73 52.89 6.87
#